data_bccc4ada44720d9f1ce4128cc49f040e
#
_entry.id   bccc4ada44720d9f1ce4128cc49f040e
#
_cell.length_a   1.000
_cell.length_b   1.000
_cell.length_c   1.000
_cell.angle_alpha   90.00
_cell.angle_beta   90.00
_cell.angle_gamma   90.00
#
_symmetry.space_group_name_H-M   'P 1'
#
loop_
_entity.id
_entity.type
_entity.pdbx_description
1 polymer ?
#
loop_
_entity_poly.entity_id
_entity_poly.type
_entity_poly.pdbx_seq_one_letter_code
_entity_poly.pdbx_strand_id
1 'polypeptide(L)'
;MQQAHMQPQNEPQAETQKKCLTDLTLPKLTDYIKSIGQPAFRAKQIFKWIHQKQATDFSAMTDQPKALLAQFAQNCTLAVPTIRRRQQSKDGTVKYLLQLADGNCIETVLMRYHYGNTVCVSTQVGCAMGCRFCASTQAGRVRDLTSGEIAAEIYTAQKDTGERVSHIVLMGIGEPLHNFDNVMDFLDIISCPEGVNIGMRSISLSTCGLVPGIDKLAERKLQLTLSVSLHAPDNVTRSSMMPVNDAFPLEKLIPACRRYQKTTGRRISFEYSMVNGVNDSPQMAKKLADLIRGMGAHVNLIPINPVDGSPYSATDEANVRRFQKMLEDLGVNATIRRRLGTDISAACGQLRREDAKQAEQATRQTTSERTNAQ
;
A
#
# COMPACT_ATOMS: atom_id res chain seq x y z
N MET A 1 -4.09 -49.92 44.82
CA MET A 1 -3.63 -48.56 44.69
C MET A 1 -2.49 -48.55 43.68
N GLN A 2 -2.79 -48.32 42.42
CA GLN A 2 -1.79 -48.15 41.33
C GLN A 2 -1.65 -46.67 41.04
N GLN A 3 -0.49 -46.10 41.27
CA GLN A 3 -0.14 -44.75 40.90
C GLN A 3 0.20 -44.72 39.40
N ALA A 4 -0.62 -43.99 38.62
CA ALA A 4 -0.34 -43.73 37.26
C ALA A 4 0.70 -42.59 37.18
N HIS A 5 1.88 -42.90 36.64
CA HIS A 5 2.89 -41.88 36.24
C HIS A 5 2.39 -41.13 35.01
N MET A 6 2.01 -39.87 35.20
CA MET A 6 1.86 -38.92 34.10
C MET A 6 3.25 -38.50 33.60
N GLN A 7 3.56 -38.83 32.35
CA GLN A 7 4.71 -38.26 31.63
C GLN A 7 4.44 -36.79 31.31
N PRO A 8 5.43 -35.90 31.42
CA PRO A 8 5.26 -34.50 31.01
C PRO A 8 5.07 -34.41 29.49
N GLN A 9 3.97 -33.79 29.10
CA GLN A 9 3.72 -33.45 27.70
C GLN A 9 4.76 -32.39 27.26
N ASN A 10 5.53 -32.70 26.21
CA ASN A 10 6.43 -31.77 25.56
C ASN A 10 5.60 -30.57 25.06
N GLU A 11 5.77 -29.42 25.69
CA GLU A 11 5.32 -28.14 25.11
C GLU A 11 6.04 -27.95 23.77
N PRO A 12 5.33 -27.52 22.69
CA PRO A 12 5.97 -27.22 21.43
C PRO A 12 6.94 -26.05 21.66
N GLN A 13 8.23 -26.26 21.41
CA GLN A 13 9.24 -25.23 21.43
C GLN A 13 8.79 -24.16 20.43
N ALA A 14 8.56 -22.94 20.91
CA ALA A 14 8.29 -21.78 20.05
C ALA A 14 9.45 -21.67 19.06
N GLU A 15 9.19 -21.94 17.77
CA GLU A 15 10.15 -21.66 16.69
C GLU A 15 10.54 -20.20 16.81
N THR A 16 11.78 -19.93 17.11
CA THR A 16 12.33 -18.57 17.18
C THR A 16 12.18 -17.96 15.79
N GLN A 17 11.23 -17.02 15.65
CA GLN A 17 10.92 -16.36 14.38
C GLN A 17 12.20 -15.71 13.83
N LYS A 18 12.64 -16.15 12.64
CA LYS A 18 13.84 -15.64 12.00
C LYS A 18 13.69 -14.13 11.71
N LYS A 19 14.76 -13.38 11.90
CA LYS A 19 14.76 -11.93 11.67
C LYS A 19 14.80 -11.61 10.19
N CYS A 20 13.82 -10.86 9.69
CA CYS A 20 13.84 -10.40 8.31
C CYS A 20 14.76 -9.19 8.17
N LEU A 21 15.88 -9.34 7.43
CA LEU A 21 16.84 -8.24 7.26
C LEU A 21 16.35 -7.16 6.29
N THR A 22 15.39 -7.48 5.42
CA THR A 22 14.76 -6.51 4.51
C THR A 22 13.95 -5.46 5.28
N ASP A 23 13.47 -5.78 6.50
CA ASP A 23 12.69 -4.86 7.33
C ASP A 23 13.53 -3.76 8.00
N LEU A 24 14.85 -3.92 7.98
CA LEU A 24 15.73 -3.08 8.78
C LEU A 24 16.18 -1.83 8.01
N THR A 25 15.88 -0.66 8.55
CA THR A 25 16.54 0.59 8.11
C THR A 25 18.05 0.48 8.32
N LEU A 26 18.87 1.28 7.62
CA LEU A 26 20.33 1.20 7.76
C LEU A 26 20.82 1.37 9.21
N PRO A 27 20.28 2.27 10.05
CA PRO A 27 20.61 2.31 11.47
C PRO A 27 20.25 1.02 12.21
N LYS A 28 19.02 0.51 12.06
CA LYS A 28 18.57 -0.73 12.71
C LYS A 28 19.40 -1.95 12.26
N LEU A 29 19.77 -2.01 10.99
CA LEU A 29 20.67 -3.06 10.48
C LEU A 29 22.09 -2.91 11.08
N THR A 30 22.57 -1.69 11.24
CA THR A 30 23.88 -1.43 11.87
C THR A 30 23.91 -1.92 13.32
N ASP A 31 22.85 -1.67 14.09
CA ASP A 31 22.74 -2.13 15.47
C ASP A 31 22.65 -3.66 15.52
N TYR A 32 21.90 -4.29 14.63
CA TYR A 32 21.82 -5.74 14.53
C TYR A 32 23.19 -6.35 14.19
N ILE A 33 23.93 -5.81 13.21
CA ILE A 33 25.23 -6.31 12.82
C ILE A 33 26.23 -6.23 13.97
N LYS A 34 26.21 -5.13 14.74
CA LYS A 34 27.03 -4.99 15.96
C LYS A 34 26.62 -6.02 17.02
N SER A 35 25.33 -6.27 17.22
CA SER A 35 24.85 -7.20 18.26
C SER A 35 25.29 -8.66 18.02
N ILE A 36 25.58 -9.02 16.77
CA ILE A 36 26.12 -10.34 16.39
C ILE A 36 27.66 -10.35 16.30
N GLY A 37 28.33 -9.34 16.86
CA GLY A 37 29.81 -9.28 16.92
C GLY A 37 30.48 -8.91 15.60
N GLN A 38 29.74 -8.34 14.63
CA GLN A 38 30.32 -7.95 13.33
C GLN A 38 30.62 -6.44 13.26
N PRO A 39 31.65 -6.03 12.49
CA PRO A 39 31.98 -4.63 12.29
C PRO A 39 30.83 -3.85 11.64
N ALA A 40 30.56 -2.63 12.10
CA ALA A 40 29.46 -1.78 11.67
C ALA A 40 29.43 -1.50 10.15
N PHE A 41 30.60 -1.43 9.47
CA PHE A 41 30.65 -1.15 8.03
C PHE A 41 29.98 -2.24 7.18
N ARG A 42 29.88 -3.48 7.70
CA ARG A 42 29.18 -4.58 7.02
C ARG A 42 27.71 -4.29 6.83
N ALA A 43 27.08 -3.56 7.75
CA ALA A 43 25.69 -3.18 7.61
C ALA A 43 25.42 -2.42 6.30
N LYS A 44 26.32 -1.48 5.94
CA LYS A 44 26.21 -0.73 4.68
C LYS A 44 26.36 -1.64 3.45
N GLN A 45 27.28 -2.61 3.50
CA GLN A 45 27.47 -3.59 2.42
C GLN A 45 26.25 -4.48 2.26
N ILE A 46 25.72 -5.04 3.38
CA ILE A 46 24.53 -5.91 3.39
C ILE A 46 23.30 -5.13 2.93
N PHE A 47 23.12 -3.87 3.42
CA PHE A 47 22.05 -3.00 3.01
C PHE A 47 22.04 -2.75 1.49
N LYS A 48 23.22 -2.52 0.88
CA LYS A 48 23.36 -2.40 -0.57
C LYS A 48 22.97 -3.68 -1.30
N TRP A 49 23.37 -4.85 -0.79
CA TRP A 49 22.96 -6.12 -1.39
C TRP A 49 21.44 -6.30 -1.36
N ILE A 50 20.81 -6.02 -0.24
CA ILE A 50 19.35 -6.18 -0.06
C ILE A 50 18.59 -5.14 -0.89
N HIS A 51 18.89 -3.85 -0.73
CA HIS A 51 18.04 -2.76 -1.19
C HIS A 51 18.48 -2.10 -2.51
N GLN A 52 19.76 -2.22 -2.90
CA GLN A 52 20.25 -1.69 -4.17
C GLN A 52 20.37 -2.78 -5.23
N LYS A 53 21.01 -3.90 -4.87
CA LYS A 53 21.19 -5.04 -5.78
C LYS A 53 20.01 -6.01 -5.76
N GLN A 54 19.08 -5.84 -4.80
CA GLN A 54 17.84 -6.62 -4.66
C GLN A 54 18.10 -8.13 -4.58
N ALA A 55 19.09 -8.52 -3.77
CA ALA A 55 19.41 -9.91 -3.54
C ALA A 55 18.22 -10.66 -2.94
N THR A 56 17.91 -11.82 -3.49
CA THR A 56 16.83 -12.70 -3.02
C THR A 56 17.34 -13.88 -2.19
N ASP A 57 18.65 -14.00 -2.07
CA ASP A 57 19.32 -15.02 -1.27
C ASP A 57 20.65 -14.49 -0.72
N PHE A 58 21.05 -14.94 0.48
CA PHE A 58 22.28 -14.52 1.12
C PHE A 58 23.53 -14.95 0.35
N SER A 59 23.48 -16.06 -0.38
CA SER A 59 24.61 -16.56 -1.19
C SER A 59 25.04 -15.59 -2.29
N ALA A 60 24.15 -14.70 -2.73
CA ALA A 60 24.49 -13.66 -3.70
C ALA A 60 25.45 -12.59 -3.15
N MET A 61 25.59 -12.46 -1.82
CA MET A 61 26.40 -11.43 -1.15
C MET A 61 27.90 -11.81 -1.12
N THR A 62 28.53 -11.86 -2.30
CA THR A 62 29.87 -12.43 -2.54
C THR A 62 31.00 -11.72 -1.82
N ASP A 63 30.81 -10.48 -1.35
CA ASP A 63 31.78 -9.69 -0.58
C ASP A 63 31.69 -9.91 0.94
N GLN A 64 30.80 -10.82 1.39
CA GLN A 64 30.63 -11.14 2.80
C GLN A 64 31.32 -12.47 3.17
N PRO A 65 31.82 -12.62 4.43
CA PRO A 65 32.39 -13.86 4.90
C PRO A 65 31.38 -15.01 4.85
N LYS A 66 31.81 -16.18 4.37
CA LYS A 66 30.98 -17.39 4.30
C LYS A 66 30.33 -17.75 5.65
N ALA A 67 31.08 -17.62 6.76
CA ALA A 67 30.58 -17.88 8.10
C ALA A 67 29.38 -16.95 8.49
N LEU A 68 29.46 -15.66 8.10
CA LEU A 68 28.37 -14.70 8.33
C LEU A 68 27.13 -15.05 7.49
N LEU A 69 27.34 -15.41 6.22
CA LEU A 69 26.23 -15.84 5.34
C LEU A 69 25.57 -17.12 5.85
N ALA A 70 26.33 -18.08 6.37
CA ALA A 70 25.79 -19.29 7.01
C ALA A 70 24.97 -18.93 8.26
N GLN A 71 25.44 -18.00 9.09
CA GLN A 71 24.70 -17.49 10.25
C GLN A 71 23.39 -16.81 9.82
N PHE A 72 23.38 -16.02 8.74
CA PHE A 72 22.17 -15.41 8.21
C PHE A 72 21.17 -16.46 7.69
N ALA A 73 21.62 -17.47 6.97
CA ALA A 73 20.75 -18.53 6.47
C ALA A 73 20.03 -19.29 7.62
N GLN A 74 20.70 -19.42 8.77
CA GLN A 74 20.11 -20.06 9.95
C GLN A 74 19.12 -19.13 10.69
N ASN A 75 19.46 -17.87 10.91
CA ASN A 75 18.79 -16.98 11.86
C ASN A 75 18.00 -15.84 11.21
N CYS A 76 18.15 -15.63 9.91
CA CYS A 76 17.54 -14.51 9.20
C CYS A 76 16.79 -14.97 7.96
N THR A 77 15.96 -14.03 7.44
CA THR A 77 15.24 -14.15 6.17
C THR A 77 15.38 -12.86 5.37
N LEU A 78 14.99 -12.94 4.10
CA LEU A 78 14.74 -11.79 3.23
C LEU A 78 13.25 -11.79 2.83
N ALA A 79 12.66 -10.62 2.66
CA ALA A 79 11.31 -10.49 2.12
C ALA A 79 11.36 -10.68 0.59
N VAL A 80 10.97 -11.86 0.13
CA VAL A 80 10.98 -12.25 -1.29
C VAL A 80 9.61 -12.85 -1.63
N PRO A 81 8.64 -12.00 -2.05
CA PRO A 81 7.33 -12.51 -2.45
C PRO A 81 7.41 -13.26 -3.78
N THR A 82 6.52 -14.23 -3.97
CA THR A 82 6.39 -14.98 -5.22
C THR A 82 5.31 -14.35 -6.09
N ILE A 83 5.57 -14.18 -7.38
CA ILE A 83 4.56 -13.75 -8.35
C ILE A 83 3.59 -14.92 -8.58
N ARG A 84 2.40 -14.85 -7.97
CA ARG A 84 1.34 -15.85 -8.15
C ARG A 84 0.57 -15.64 -9.44
N ARG A 85 0.32 -14.36 -9.79
CA ARG A 85 -0.35 -13.97 -11.04
C ARG A 85 0.22 -12.66 -11.57
N ARG A 86 0.39 -12.58 -12.87
CA ARG A 86 0.85 -11.39 -13.59
C ARG A 86 -0.11 -11.10 -14.73
N GLN A 87 -0.59 -9.87 -14.80
CA GLN A 87 -1.42 -9.37 -15.90
C GLN A 87 -0.74 -8.15 -16.51
N GLN A 88 -0.75 -8.07 -17.84
CA GLN A 88 -0.21 -6.93 -18.56
C GLN A 88 -1.26 -6.35 -19.50
N SER A 89 -1.51 -5.06 -19.34
CA SER A 89 -2.41 -4.27 -20.19
C SER A 89 -1.73 -3.87 -21.49
N LYS A 90 -2.55 -3.57 -22.51
CA LYS A 90 -2.10 -3.01 -23.78
C LYS A 90 -1.40 -1.65 -23.63
N ASP A 91 -1.73 -0.88 -22.60
CA ASP A 91 -1.10 0.41 -22.29
C ASP A 91 0.25 0.27 -21.55
N GLY A 92 0.70 -0.96 -21.33
CA GLY A 92 1.95 -1.28 -20.65
C GLY A 92 1.84 -1.40 -19.14
N THR A 93 0.68 -1.14 -18.52
CA THR A 93 0.47 -1.36 -17.08
C THR A 93 0.62 -2.83 -16.74
N VAL A 94 1.36 -3.15 -15.67
CA VAL A 94 1.52 -4.53 -15.18
C VAL A 94 0.95 -4.63 -13.79
N LYS A 95 0.06 -5.58 -13.57
CA LYS A 95 -0.49 -5.90 -12.26
C LYS A 95 -0.01 -7.25 -11.78
N TYR A 96 0.42 -7.29 -10.53
CA TYR A 96 0.90 -8.48 -9.85
C TYR A 96 -0.02 -8.85 -8.69
N LEU A 97 -0.28 -10.13 -8.53
CA LEU A 97 -0.70 -10.76 -7.29
C LEU A 97 0.54 -11.43 -6.70
N LEU A 98 1.02 -10.87 -5.60
CA LEU A 98 2.22 -11.33 -4.93
C LEU A 98 1.84 -12.16 -3.69
N GLN A 99 2.40 -13.37 -3.57
CA GLN A 99 2.23 -14.22 -2.41
C GLN A 99 3.40 -14.00 -1.44
N LEU A 100 3.06 -13.70 -0.20
CA LEU A 100 3.99 -13.50 0.91
C LEU A 100 4.38 -14.84 1.54
N ALA A 101 5.40 -14.83 2.40
CA ALA A 101 5.93 -16.04 3.04
C ALA A 101 4.89 -16.80 3.89
N ASP A 102 3.91 -16.10 4.43
CA ASP A 102 2.79 -16.68 5.21
C ASP A 102 1.61 -17.16 4.35
N GLY A 103 1.76 -17.14 3.03
CA GLY A 103 0.72 -17.56 2.07
C GLY A 103 -0.31 -16.48 1.72
N ASN A 104 -0.35 -15.36 2.44
CA ASN A 104 -1.22 -14.25 2.09
C ASN A 104 -0.84 -13.60 0.76
N CYS A 105 -1.83 -13.02 0.08
CA CYS A 105 -1.61 -12.34 -1.20
C CYS A 105 -1.90 -10.84 -1.11
N ILE A 106 -1.09 -10.05 -1.79
CA ILE A 106 -1.22 -8.61 -1.96
C ILE A 106 -1.16 -8.23 -3.45
N GLU A 107 -1.57 -7.01 -3.77
CA GLU A 107 -1.57 -6.50 -5.15
C GLU A 107 -0.58 -5.35 -5.31
N THR A 108 0.16 -5.38 -6.41
CA THR A 108 1.12 -4.35 -6.81
C THR A 108 0.87 -3.99 -8.26
N VAL A 109 0.93 -2.69 -8.61
CA VAL A 109 0.71 -2.24 -9.98
C VAL A 109 1.86 -1.37 -10.45
N LEU A 110 2.52 -1.76 -11.53
CA LEU A 110 3.50 -0.94 -12.24
C LEU A 110 2.78 -0.18 -13.35
N MET A 111 2.90 1.13 -13.32
CA MET A 111 2.32 2.05 -14.30
C MET A 111 3.42 2.83 -15.00
N ARG A 112 3.33 2.94 -16.33
CA ARG A 112 4.29 3.69 -17.14
C ARG A 112 3.75 5.06 -17.48
N TYR A 113 4.48 6.09 -17.06
CA TYR A 113 4.19 7.48 -17.41
C TYR A 113 5.36 8.08 -18.18
N HIS A 114 5.12 9.17 -18.90
CA HIS A 114 6.17 9.90 -19.63
C HIS A 114 7.30 10.44 -18.72
N TYR A 115 6.98 10.66 -17.42
CA TYR A 115 7.95 11.14 -16.42
C TYR A 115 8.65 10.00 -15.65
N GLY A 116 8.34 8.74 -15.94
CA GLY A 116 8.95 7.56 -15.35
C GLY A 116 7.96 6.52 -14.84
N ASN A 117 8.50 5.40 -14.38
CA ASN A 117 7.69 4.28 -13.89
C ASN A 117 7.24 4.53 -12.45
N THR A 118 5.94 4.35 -12.20
CA THR A 118 5.32 4.48 -10.89
C THR A 118 4.84 3.10 -10.43
N VAL A 119 5.17 2.73 -9.18
CA VAL A 119 4.60 1.52 -8.55
C VAL A 119 3.59 1.92 -7.50
N CYS A 120 2.40 1.33 -7.58
CA CYS A 120 1.37 1.37 -6.55
C CYS A 120 1.57 0.18 -5.63
N VAL A 121 1.86 0.45 -4.35
CA VAL A 121 2.15 -0.57 -3.33
C VAL A 121 1.03 -0.69 -2.32
N SER A 122 0.88 -1.90 -1.77
CA SER A 122 0.02 -2.22 -0.65
C SER A 122 0.74 -1.96 0.67
N THR A 123 -0.01 -1.76 1.75
CA THR A 123 0.56 -1.55 3.09
C THR A 123 -0.02 -2.52 4.13
N GLN A 124 -1.05 -3.27 3.76
CA GLN A 124 -1.70 -4.26 4.62
C GLN A 124 -2.18 -5.45 3.79
N VAL A 125 -2.40 -6.57 4.43
CA VAL A 125 -3.18 -7.69 3.91
C VAL A 125 -4.65 -7.42 4.24
N GLY A 126 -5.42 -6.92 3.27
CA GLY A 126 -6.78 -6.42 3.48
C GLY A 126 -6.80 -5.03 4.12
N CYS A 127 -8.00 -4.51 4.45
CA CYS A 127 -8.17 -3.16 4.98
C CYS A 127 -9.39 -3.10 5.90
N ALA A 128 -9.25 -2.47 7.08
CA ALA A 128 -10.33 -2.35 8.06
C ALA A 128 -11.20 -1.09 7.88
N MET A 129 -10.88 -0.21 6.92
CA MET A 129 -11.53 1.11 6.83
C MET A 129 -12.98 1.09 6.34
N GLY A 130 -13.43 0.00 5.72
CA GLY A 130 -14.83 -0.22 5.37
C GLY A 130 -15.38 0.68 4.25
N CYS A 131 -14.55 1.33 3.44
CA CYS A 131 -15.00 2.17 2.33
C CYS A 131 -15.86 1.36 1.37
N ARG A 132 -17.13 1.77 1.16
CA ARG A 132 -18.15 0.95 0.48
C ARG A 132 -17.93 0.80 -1.03
N PHE A 133 -17.10 1.66 -1.62
CA PHE A 133 -16.70 1.58 -3.04
C PHE A 133 -15.40 0.81 -3.27
N CYS A 134 -14.73 0.32 -2.20
CA CYS A 134 -13.39 -0.27 -2.29
C CYS A 134 -13.44 -1.79 -2.14
N ALA A 135 -12.91 -2.52 -3.13
CA ALA A 135 -12.84 -3.98 -3.09
C ALA A 135 -11.90 -4.52 -1.98
N SER A 136 -10.90 -3.73 -1.57
CA SER A 136 -9.90 -4.14 -0.57
C SER A 136 -10.44 -4.29 0.85
N THR A 137 -11.63 -3.72 1.14
CA THR A 137 -12.21 -3.74 2.49
C THR A 137 -13.12 -4.93 2.75
N GLN A 138 -13.59 -5.62 1.69
CA GLN A 138 -14.61 -6.66 1.79
C GLN A 138 -14.18 -7.88 2.63
N ALA A 139 -12.90 -8.22 2.62
CA ALA A 139 -12.34 -9.33 3.42
C ALA A 139 -11.80 -8.88 4.79
N GLY A 140 -12.01 -7.61 5.17
CA GLY A 140 -11.41 -7.04 6.37
C GLY A 140 -9.87 -6.94 6.32
N ARG A 141 -9.25 -6.64 7.47
CA ARG A 141 -7.80 -6.59 7.63
C ARG A 141 -7.33 -7.88 8.30
N VAL A 142 -6.33 -8.52 7.70
CA VAL A 142 -5.65 -9.69 8.28
C VAL A 142 -4.47 -9.22 9.14
N ARG A 143 -3.51 -8.50 8.54
CA ARG A 143 -2.32 -7.94 9.21
C ARG A 143 -1.72 -6.76 8.45
N ASP A 144 -0.81 -6.08 9.12
CA ASP A 144 0.06 -5.09 8.50
C ASP A 144 1.16 -5.77 7.69
N LEU A 145 1.62 -5.11 6.61
CA LEU A 145 2.86 -5.49 5.94
C LEU A 145 4.04 -4.93 6.72
N THR A 146 5.14 -5.69 6.74
CA THR A 146 6.42 -5.17 7.24
C THR A 146 7.01 -4.17 6.24
N SER A 147 7.96 -3.36 6.69
CA SER A 147 8.66 -2.41 5.83
C SER A 147 9.37 -3.10 4.66
N GLY A 148 9.93 -4.28 4.89
CA GLY A 148 10.58 -5.10 3.86
C GLY A 148 9.59 -5.71 2.87
N GLU A 149 8.41 -6.14 3.32
CA GLU A 149 7.36 -6.63 2.42
C GLU A 149 6.88 -5.52 1.47
N ILE A 150 6.69 -4.28 1.97
CA ILE A 150 6.33 -3.13 1.13
C ILE A 150 7.46 -2.81 0.13
N ALA A 151 8.72 -2.84 0.56
CA ALA A 151 9.87 -2.60 -0.33
C ALA A 151 10.00 -3.70 -1.39
N ALA A 152 9.73 -4.95 -1.03
CA ALA A 152 9.83 -6.11 -1.92
C ALA A 152 8.83 -6.07 -3.08
N GLU A 153 7.69 -5.38 -2.94
CA GLU A 153 6.77 -5.13 -4.05
C GLU A 153 7.47 -4.38 -5.20
N ILE A 154 8.27 -3.37 -4.86
CA ILE A 154 9.00 -2.56 -5.82
C ILE A 154 10.13 -3.37 -6.45
N TYR A 155 10.88 -4.13 -5.62
CA TYR A 155 11.99 -4.96 -6.09
C TYR A 155 11.50 -6.04 -7.05
N THR A 156 10.37 -6.66 -6.75
CA THR A 156 9.73 -7.67 -7.60
C THR A 156 9.33 -7.08 -8.94
N ALA A 157 8.69 -5.91 -8.96
CA ALA A 157 8.30 -5.23 -10.19
C ALA A 157 9.52 -4.83 -11.04
N GLN A 158 10.58 -4.31 -10.42
CA GLN A 158 11.83 -3.95 -11.12
C GLN A 158 12.54 -5.19 -11.71
N LYS A 159 12.57 -6.28 -10.94
CA LYS A 159 13.24 -7.52 -11.37
C LYS A 159 12.48 -8.20 -12.52
N ASP A 160 11.14 -8.24 -12.46
CA ASP A 160 10.29 -8.83 -13.51
C ASP A 160 10.38 -8.07 -14.84
N THR A 161 10.44 -6.73 -14.77
CA THR A 161 10.40 -5.90 -15.99
C THR A 161 11.77 -5.45 -16.48
N GLY A 162 12.81 -5.52 -15.65
CA GLY A 162 14.12 -4.92 -15.92
C GLY A 162 14.11 -3.38 -15.87
N GLU A 163 13.00 -2.76 -15.47
CA GLU A 163 12.81 -1.32 -15.52
C GLU A 163 12.98 -0.69 -14.14
N ARG A 164 13.64 0.48 -14.12
CA ARG A 164 13.75 1.27 -12.88
C ARG A 164 12.43 1.90 -12.49
N VAL A 165 12.03 1.75 -11.24
CA VAL A 165 10.95 2.51 -10.61
C VAL A 165 11.48 3.85 -10.12
N SER A 166 10.80 4.93 -10.46
CA SER A 166 11.16 6.31 -10.09
C SER A 166 10.15 6.98 -9.16
N HIS A 167 8.92 6.48 -9.11
CA HIS A 167 7.83 7.04 -8.30
C HIS A 167 7.09 5.93 -7.57
N ILE A 168 6.55 6.25 -6.39
CA ILE A 168 5.80 5.32 -5.55
C ILE A 168 4.49 5.98 -5.11
N VAL A 169 3.39 5.24 -5.18
CA VAL A 169 2.13 5.63 -4.57
C VAL A 169 1.67 4.56 -3.60
N LEU A 170 1.50 4.93 -2.32
CA LEU A 170 0.93 4.05 -1.30
C LEU A 170 -0.59 4.17 -1.38
N MET A 171 -1.17 3.57 -2.44
CA MET A 171 -2.59 3.62 -2.79
C MET A 171 -3.16 2.23 -3.09
N GLY A 172 -2.41 1.17 -2.77
CA GLY A 172 -2.82 -0.22 -2.90
C GLY A 172 -3.72 -0.67 -1.75
N ILE A 173 -3.61 -1.93 -1.36
CA ILE A 173 -4.41 -2.51 -0.29
C ILE A 173 -3.92 -2.00 1.08
N GLY A 174 -4.84 -1.47 1.90
CA GLY A 174 -4.54 -1.04 3.26
C GLY A 174 -4.66 0.47 3.50
N GLU A 175 -4.54 0.86 4.76
CA GLU A 175 -4.45 2.25 5.21
C GLU A 175 -3.03 2.50 5.74
N PRO A 176 -2.20 3.27 5.02
CA PRO A 176 -0.80 3.49 5.39
C PRO A 176 -0.62 4.07 6.80
N LEU A 177 -1.48 4.99 7.22
CA LEU A 177 -1.38 5.62 8.54
C LEU A 177 -1.88 4.73 9.68
N HIS A 178 -2.52 3.59 9.38
CA HIS A 178 -2.82 2.56 10.36
C HIS A 178 -1.60 1.64 10.58
N ASN A 179 -0.79 1.43 9.55
CA ASN A 179 0.50 0.72 9.60
C ASN A 179 1.68 1.70 9.71
N PHE A 180 1.58 2.69 10.58
CA PHE A 180 2.44 3.88 10.60
C PHE A 180 3.93 3.54 10.69
N ASP A 181 4.32 2.74 11.67
CA ASP A 181 5.75 2.51 11.96
C ASP A 181 6.45 1.75 10.84
N ASN A 182 5.83 0.69 10.29
CA ASN A 182 6.39 -0.03 9.15
C ASN A 182 6.45 0.84 7.88
N VAL A 183 5.44 1.70 7.67
CA VAL A 183 5.44 2.64 6.55
C VAL A 183 6.55 3.68 6.70
N MET A 184 6.83 4.19 7.91
CA MET A 184 7.94 5.10 8.14
C MET A 184 9.29 4.42 7.91
N ASP A 185 9.48 3.20 8.41
CA ASP A 185 10.69 2.41 8.14
C ASP A 185 10.86 2.12 6.63
N PHE A 186 9.78 1.79 5.93
CA PHE A 186 9.78 1.64 4.47
C PHE A 186 10.23 2.92 3.76
N LEU A 187 9.71 4.08 4.16
CA LEU A 187 10.10 5.37 3.59
C LEU A 187 11.59 5.66 3.82
N ASP A 188 12.10 5.36 5.01
CA ASP A 188 13.52 5.51 5.34
C ASP A 188 14.39 4.54 4.51
N ILE A 189 13.95 3.29 4.29
CA ILE A 189 14.63 2.29 3.46
C ILE A 189 14.67 2.72 1.99
N ILE A 190 13.52 3.09 1.42
CA ILE A 190 13.40 3.32 -0.02
C ILE A 190 14.08 4.62 -0.46
N SER A 191 14.17 5.61 0.43
CA SER A 191 14.84 6.89 0.18
C SER A 191 16.31 6.91 0.56
N CYS A 192 16.81 5.85 1.22
CA CYS A 192 18.22 5.77 1.64
C CYS A 192 19.15 5.82 0.42
N PRO A 193 20.17 6.70 0.40
CA PRO A 193 21.15 6.77 -0.71
C PRO A 193 21.91 5.47 -0.95
N GLU A 194 22.04 4.63 0.07
CA GLU A 194 22.70 3.32 -0.03
C GLU A 194 21.79 2.22 -0.59
N GLY A 195 20.51 2.50 -0.79
CA GLY A 195 19.50 1.59 -1.36
C GLY A 195 19.04 2.00 -2.75
N VAL A 196 17.74 1.93 -3.00
CA VAL A 196 17.11 2.32 -4.29
C VAL A 196 17.20 3.82 -4.53
N ASN A 197 17.22 4.61 -3.47
CA ASN A 197 17.34 6.07 -3.48
C ASN A 197 16.22 6.77 -4.28
N ILE A 198 14.98 6.46 -3.94
CA ILE A 198 13.82 7.19 -4.48
C ILE A 198 13.54 8.39 -3.58
N GLY A 199 13.64 9.60 -4.13
CA GLY A 199 13.45 10.83 -3.37
C GLY A 199 12.01 10.99 -2.87
N MET A 200 11.84 11.55 -1.65
CA MET A 200 10.54 11.74 -1.01
C MET A 200 9.52 12.51 -1.88
N ARG A 201 9.97 13.43 -2.73
CA ARG A 201 9.09 14.17 -3.65
C ARG A 201 8.46 13.30 -4.74
N SER A 202 9.02 12.12 -4.99
CA SER A 202 8.50 11.14 -5.93
C SER A 202 7.57 10.11 -5.24
N ILE A 203 7.22 10.35 -3.98
CA ILE A 203 6.37 9.44 -3.19
C ILE A 203 5.07 10.16 -2.83
N SER A 204 3.94 9.49 -3.09
CA SER A 204 2.61 9.90 -2.62
C SER A 204 2.09 8.90 -1.60
N LEU A 205 1.73 9.36 -0.42
CA LEU A 205 1.07 8.58 0.62
C LEU A 205 -0.40 8.97 0.66
N SER A 206 -1.29 7.98 0.45
CA SER A 206 -2.73 8.22 0.55
C SER A 206 -3.28 7.75 1.89
N THR A 207 -4.24 8.48 2.43
CA THR A 207 -4.96 8.10 3.65
C THR A 207 -6.46 8.36 3.51
N CYS A 208 -7.27 7.52 4.13
CA CYS A 208 -8.70 7.76 4.26
C CYS A 208 -9.05 8.89 5.25
N GLY A 209 -8.04 9.46 5.93
CA GLY A 209 -8.22 10.60 6.83
C GLY A 209 -8.11 10.24 8.32
N LEU A 210 -7.22 9.34 8.69
CA LEU A 210 -6.87 9.06 10.09
C LEU A 210 -6.15 10.28 10.69
N VAL A 211 -6.91 11.17 11.35
CA VAL A 211 -6.41 12.45 11.89
C VAL A 211 -5.18 12.28 12.78
N PRO A 212 -5.14 11.35 13.76
CA PRO A 212 -3.93 11.15 14.57
C PRO A 212 -2.70 10.74 13.74
N GLY A 213 -2.91 9.95 12.67
CA GLY A 213 -1.85 9.55 11.76
C GLY A 213 -1.34 10.73 10.91
N ILE A 214 -2.24 11.61 10.46
CA ILE A 214 -1.87 12.84 9.73
C ILE A 214 -1.01 13.75 10.62
N ASP A 215 -1.41 13.94 11.89
CA ASP A 215 -0.67 14.78 12.83
C ASP A 215 0.74 14.18 13.12
N LYS A 216 0.85 12.87 13.37
CA LYS A 216 2.16 12.18 13.49
C LYS A 216 3.02 12.31 12.25
N LEU A 217 2.42 12.18 11.05
CA LEU A 217 3.15 12.35 9.79
C LEU A 217 3.67 13.78 9.60
N ALA A 218 2.92 14.79 10.05
CA ALA A 218 3.35 16.18 10.01
C ALA A 218 4.64 16.42 10.83
N GLU A 219 4.77 15.77 12.00
CA GLU A 219 5.95 15.85 12.87
C GLU A 219 7.22 15.33 12.17
N ARG A 220 7.07 14.34 11.27
CA ARG A 220 8.19 13.78 10.48
C ARG A 220 8.75 14.77 9.43
N LYS A 221 8.01 15.82 9.07
CA LYS A 221 8.38 16.87 8.10
C LYS A 221 8.92 16.33 6.78
N LEU A 222 8.39 15.18 6.33
CA LEU A 222 8.79 14.54 5.09
C LEU A 222 8.33 15.36 3.87
N GLN A 223 9.11 15.31 2.79
CA GLN A 223 8.81 16.04 1.55
C GLN A 223 7.93 15.26 0.56
N LEU A 224 7.24 14.21 1.03
CA LEU A 224 6.29 13.45 0.22
C LEU A 224 5.01 14.24 -0.06
N THR A 225 4.21 13.76 -1.00
CA THR A 225 2.86 14.27 -1.25
C THR A 225 1.87 13.51 -0.37
N LEU A 226 1.12 14.22 0.47
CA LEU A 226 -0.01 13.64 1.19
C LEU A 226 -1.26 13.73 0.32
N SER A 227 -1.84 12.57 -0.03
CA SER A 227 -3.13 12.44 -0.68
C SER A 227 -4.19 12.04 0.35
N VAL A 228 -5.29 12.79 0.41
CA VAL A 228 -6.38 12.51 1.36
C VAL A 228 -7.63 12.08 0.59
N SER A 229 -8.09 10.88 0.84
CA SER A 229 -9.35 10.34 0.31
C SER A 229 -10.52 11.08 0.93
N LEU A 230 -10.95 12.17 0.27
CA LEU A 230 -12.05 13.01 0.72
C LEU A 230 -13.41 12.48 0.27
N HIS A 231 -13.55 12.28 -1.03
CA HIS A 231 -14.67 11.69 -1.77
C HIS A 231 -16.05 12.35 -1.59
N ALA A 232 -16.24 13.20 -0.59
CA ALA A 232 -17.45 14.01 -0.42
C ALA A 232 -17.15 15.29 0.37
N PRO A 233 -17.85 16.40 0.07
CA PRO A 233 -17.63 17.68 0.72
C PRO A 233 -18.55 17.95 1.91
N ASP A 234 -19.38 16.98 2.31
CA ASP A 234 -20.21 17.02 3.52
C ASP A 234 -20.21 15.67 4.25
N ASN A 235 -20.48 15.71 5.56
CA ASN A 235 -20.39 14.53 6.42
C ASN A 235 -21.43 13.46 6.09
N VAL A 236 -22.64 13.85 5.68
CA VAL A 236 -23.73 12.90 5.37
C VAL A 236 -23.29 12.00 4.20
N THR A 237 -22.88 12.62 3.11
CA THR A 237 -22.40 11.91 1.93
C THR A 237 -21.11 11.15 2.24
N ARG A 238 -20.16 11.76 2.98
CA ARG A 238 -18.90 11.11 3.31
C ARG A 238 -19.09 9.88 4.20
N SER A 239 -19.91 9.94 5.24
CA SER A 239 -20.22 8.79 6.12
C SER A 239 -20.93 7.67 5.35
N SER A 240 -21.80 8.00 4.39
CA SER A 240 -22.44 6.98 3.54
C SER A 240 -21.45 6.20 2.67
N MET A 241 -20.29 6.77 2.34
CA MET A 241 -19.25 6.17 1.50
C MET A 241 -18.08 5.61 2.32
N MET A 242 -17.70 6.28 3.41
CA MET A 242 -16.49 6.04 4.20
C MET A 242 -16.79 6.09 5.70
N PRO A 243 -16.95 4.94 6.37
CA PRO A 243 -17.27 4.88 7.80
C PRO A 243 -16.26 5.59 8.71
N VAL A 244 -15.01 5.74 8.26
CA VAL A 244 -13.97 6.49 8.99
C VAL A 244 -14.40 7.94 9.31
N ASN A 245 -15.34 8.51 8.54
CA ASN A 245 -15.86 9.85 8.79
C ASN A 245 -16.60 9.97 10.13
N ASP A 246 -17.18 8.91 10.63
CA ASP A 246 -17.91 8.92 11.92
C ASP A 246 -16.92 9.17 13.08
N ALA A 247 -15.70 8.68 12.98
CA ALA A 247 -14.63 8.95 13.96
C ALA A 247 -13.91 10.28 13.69
N PHE A 248 -13.69 10.60 12.40
CA PHE A 248 -12.96 11.79 11.96
C PHE A 248 -13.76 12.58 10.92
N PRO A 249 -14.82 13.30 11.35
CA PRO A 249 -15.64 14.12 10.46
C PRO A 249 -14.82 15.29 9.88
N LEU A 250 -15.37 15.95 8.86
CA LEU A 250 -14.69 17.02 8.12
C LEU A 250 -14.18 18.14 9.01
N GLU A 251 -14.88 18.44 10.10
CA GLU A 251 -14.49 19.45 11.10
C GLU A 251 -13.19 19.09 11.86
N LYS A 252 -12.82 17.81 11.89
CA LYS A 252 -11.54 17.34 12.43
C LYS A 252 -10.51 17.15 11.31
N LEU A 253 -10.92 16.59 10.17
CA LEU A 253 -10.04 16.23 9.05
C LEU A 253 -9.44 17.46 8.38
N ILE A 254 -10.26 18.45 7.99
CA ILE A 254 -9.77 19.62 7.26
C ILE A 254 -8.79 20.46 8.10
N PRO A 255 -9.04 20.74 9.40
CA PRO A 255 -8.03 21.36 10.24
C PRO A 255 -6.72 20.56 10.37
N ALA A 256 -6.77 19.23 10.45
CA ALA A 256 -5.57 18.39 10.43
C ALA A 256 -4.77 18.54 9.12
N CYS A 257 -5.47 18.55 7.99
CA CYS A 257 -4.86 18.82 6.68
C CYS A 257 -4.18 20.19 6.63
N ARG A 258 -4.81 21.24 7.18
CA ARG A 258 -4.22 22.58 7.26
C ARG A 258 -2.99 22.62 8.17
N ARG A 259 -3.02 21.92 9.32
CA ARG A 259 -1.84 21.77 10.20
C ARG A 259 -0.69 21.06 9.50
N TYR A 260 -0.98 19.93 8.80
CA TYR A 260 0.02 19.23 8.01
C TYR A 260 0.69 20.15 6.99
N GLN A 261 -0.11 20.86 6.20
CA GLN A 261 0.38 21.80 5.20
C GLN A 261 1.24 22.92 5.80
N LYS A 262 0.79 23.51 6.92
CA LYS A 262 1.54 24.55 7.64
C LYS A 262 2.89 24.04 8.15
N THR A 263 2.92 22.82 8.69
CA THR A 263 4.12 22.23 9.30
C THR A 263 5.15 21.78 8.27
N THR A 264 4.69 21.21 7.14
CA THR A 264 5.58 20.60 6.13
C THR A 264 5.88 21.51 4.95
N GLY A 265 5.08 22.57 4.74
CA GLY A 265 5.13 23.41 3.53
C GLY A 265 4.67 22.68 2.27
N ARG A 266 4.09 21.45 2.39
CA ARG A 266 3.70 20.62 1.26
C ARG A 266 2.23 20.78 0.93
N ARG A 267 1.93 20.88 -0.39
CA ARG A 267 0.55 20.89 -0.89
C ARG A 267 -0.10 19.52 -0.65
N ILE A 268 -1.38 19.52 -0.28
CA ILE A 268 -2.22 18.32 -0.17
C ILE A 268 -2.93 18.07 -1.50
N SER A 269 -3.06 16.81 -1.87
CA SER A 269 -3.96 16.34 -2.92
C SER A 269 -5.19 15.72 -2.27
N PHE A 270 -6.39 16.15 -2.68
CA PHE A 270 -7.64 15.50 -2.30
C PHE A 270 -8.07 14.54 -3.40
N GLU A 271 -8.18 13.27 -3.06
CA GLU A 271 -8.72 12.26 -3.96
C GLU A 271 -10.25 12.30 -3.88
N TYR A 272 -10.91 12.37 -5.03
CA TYR A 272 -12.36 12.50 -5.14
C TYR A 272 -12.91 11.50 -6.15
N SER A 273 -13.37 10.34 -5.66
CA SER A 273 -14.02 9.31 -6.47
C SER A 273 -15.39 9.79 -6.93
N MET A 274 -15.58 9.93 -8.24
CA MET A 274 -16.82 10.40 -8.85
C MET A 274 -17.85 9.27 -8.91
N VAL A 275 -18.94 9.41 -8.15
CA VAL A 275 -20.02 8.43 -8.03
C VAL A 275 -21.31 9.05 -8.54
N ASN A 276 -21.90 8.42 -9.57
CA ASN A 276 -23.09 8.90 -10.22
C ASN A 276 -24.27 9.09 -9.26
N GLY A 277 -24.86 10.31 -9.28
CA GLY A 277 -26.01 10.68 -8.45
C GLY A 277 -25.72 10.80 -6.93
N VAL A 278 -24.45 10.65 -6.50
CA VAL A 278 -24.09 10.73 -5.07
C VAL A 278 -23.30 12.01 -4.77
N ASN A 279 -22.16 12.20 -5.45
CA ASN A 279 -21.24 13.31 -5.16
C ASN A 279 -20.82 14.13 -6.38
N ASP A 280 -21.49 13.95 -7.51
CA ASP A 280 -21.13 14.49 -8.82
C ASP A 280 -21.99 15.67 -9.30
N SER A 281 -22.82 16.21 -8.40
CA SER A 281 -23.69 17.35 -8.72
C SER A 281 -22.95 18.70 -8.68
N PRO A 282 -23.47 19.76 -9.36
CA PRO A 282 -22.94 21.11 -9.27
C PRO A 282 -22.85 21.65 -7.84
N GLN A 283 -23.80 21.32 -7.01
CA GLN A 283 -23.82 21.72 -5.60
C GLN A 283 -22.64 21.09 -4.82
N MET A 284 -22.29 19.85 -5.14
CA MET A 284 -21.14 19.17 -4.53
C MET A 284 -19.82 19.82 -4.97
N ALA A 285 -19.69 20.25 -6.23
CA ALA A 285 -18.50 20.98 -6.69
C ALA A 285 -18.31 22.30 -5.92
N LYS A 286 -19.41 23.07 -5.73
CA LYS A 286 -19.36 24.31 -4.95
C LYS A 286 -19.00 24.05 -3.48
N LYS A 287 -19.66 23.10 -2.82
CA LYS A 287 -19.33 22.71 -1.43
C LYS A 287 -17.86 22.29 -1.29
N LEU A 288 -17.31 21.53 -2.26
CA LEU A 288 -15.92 21.08 -2.27
C LEU A 288 -14.97 22.29 -2.36
N ALA A 289 -15.22 23.21 -3.30
CA ALA A 289 -14.42 24.41 -3.44
C ALA A 289 -14.44 25.27 -2.17
N ASP A 290 -15.62 25.45 -1.55
CA ASP A 290 -15.77 26.18 -0.29
C ASP A 290 -15.03 25.52 0.87
N LEU A 291 -15.10 24.18 0.99
CA LEU A 291 -14.48 23.39 2.06
C LEU A 291 -12.93 23.54 2.07
N ILE A 292 -12.32 23.52 0.88
CA ILE A 292 -10.85 23.57 0.73
C ILE A 292 -10.32 24.96 0.40
N ARG A 293 -11.18 25.97 0.49
CA ARG A 293 -10.82 27.37 0.18
C ARG A 293 -9.57 27.81 0.96
N GLY A 294 -8.65 28.48 0.25
CA GLY A 294 -7.43 29.03 0.85
C GLY A 294 -6.34 27.99 1.17
N MET A 295 -6.55 26.71 0.85
CA MET A 295 -5.51 25.67 1.05
C MET A 295 -4.52 25.59 -0.12
N GLY A 296 -4.84 26.14 -1.31
CA GLY A 296 -4.02 25.89 -2.50
C GLY A 296 -3.87 24.41 -2.84
N ALA A 297 -4.85 23.59 -2.40
CA ALA A 297 -4.86 22.16 -2.57
C ALA A 297 -5.09 21.78 -4.04
N HIS A 298 -4.75 20.54 -4.36
CA HIS A 298 -5.09 19.91 -5.63
C HIS A 298 -6.24 18.92 -5.43
N VAL A 299 -7.15 18.80 -6.38
CA VAL A 299 -8.21 17.78 -6.40
C VAL A 299 -7.96 16.81 -7.55
N ASN A 300 -7.86 15.53 -7.24
CA ASN A 300 -7.73 14.46 -8.22
C ASN A 300 -9.09 13.75 -8.38
N LEU A 301 -9.78 14.00 -9.49
CA LEU A 301 -11.07 13.40 -9.81
C LEU A 301 -10.83 11.99 -10.34
N ILE A 302 -11.42 10.99 -9.68
CA ILE A 302 -11.23 9.58 -9.99
C ILE A 302 -12.56 9.01 -10.48
N PRO A 303 -12.74 8.77 -11.78
CA PRO A 303 -13.87 7.97 -12.24
C PRO A 303 -13.75 6.57 -11.64
N ILE A 304 -14.76 6.15 -10.85
CA ILE A 304 -14.70 4.84 -10.19
C ILE A 304 -14.78 3.70 -11.21
N ASN A 305 -14.13 2.57 -10.89
CA ASN A 305 -14.35 1.33 -11.60
C ASN A 305 -15.49 0.56 -10.90
N PRO A 306 -16.40 -0.08 -11.65
CA PRO A 306 -17.43 -0.92 -11.05
C PRO A 306 -16.79 -2.01 -10.18
N VAL A 307 -17.34 -2.22 -8.99
CA VAL A 307 -16.96 -3.30 -8.09
C VAL A 307 -18.19 -4.18 -7.89
N ASP A 308 -18.07 -5.49 -8.13
CA ASP A 308 -19.18 -6.43 -7.95
C ASP A 308 -19.78 -6.32 -6.56
N GLY A 309 -21.11 -6.18 -6.49
CA GLY A 309 -21.85 -6.03 -5.24
C GLY A 309 -21.76 -4.63 -4.62
N SER A 310 -21.14 -3.65 -5.28
CA SER A 310 -21.21 -2.24 -4.88
C SER A 310 -22.48 -1.60 -5.42
N PRO A 311 -23.20 -0.77 -4.61
CA PRO A 311 -24.33 0.00 -5.07
C PRO A 311 -23.94 1.21 -5.94
N TYR A 312 -22.65 1.48 -6.11
CA TYR A 312 -22.13 2.66 -6.77
C TYR A 312 -21.83 2.43 -8.25
N SER A 313 -22.23 3.37 -9.10
CA SER A 313 -21.92 3.41 -10.51
C SER A 313 -21.03 4.59 -10.86
N ALA A 314 -20.28 4.46 -11.95
CA ALA A 314 -19.41 5.52 -12.44
C ALA A 314 -20.22 6.69 -12.98
N THR A 315 -19.78 7.91 -12.67
CA THR A 315 -20.24 9.14 -13.34
C THR A 315 -19.82 9.12 -14.81
N ASP A 316 -20.68 9.59 -15.71
CA ASP A 316 -20.34 9.72 -17.12
C ASP A 316 -19.21 10.74 -17.36
N GLU A 317 -18.46 10.58 -18.45
CA GLU A 317 -17.27 11.38 -18.74
C GLU A 317 -17.61 12.86 -18.92
N ALA A 318 -18.76 13.18 -19.51
CA ALA A 318 -19.18 14.56 -19.74
C ALA A 318 -19.46 15.26 -18.39
N ASN A 319 -20.07 14.57 -17.44
CA ASN A 319 -20.31 15.13 -16.11
C ASN A 319 -18.99 15.27 -15.31
N VAL A 320 -18.05 14.32 -15.43
CA VAL A 320 -16.71 14.45 -14.81
C VAL A 320 -15.99 15.71 -15.34
N ARG A 321 -16.03 15.96 -16.65
CA ARG A 321 -15.44 17.17 -17.27
C ARG A 321 -16.15 18.46 -16.82
N ARG A 322 -17.49 18.44 -16.72
CA ARG A 322 -18.26 19.58 -16.19
C ARG A 322 -17.88 19.88 -14.75
N PHE A 323 -17.78 18.85 -13.91
CA PHE A 323 -17.41 19.00 -12.51
C PHE A 323 -15.99 19.56 -12.37
N GLN A 324 -15.03 19.06 -13.17
CA GLN A 324 -13.67 19.62 -13.24
C GLN A 324 -13.71 21.11 -13.60
N LYS A 325 -14.39 21.47 -14.68
CA LYS A 325 -14.51 22.87 -15.14
C LYS A 325 -15.09 23.78 -14.06
N MET A 326 -16.12 23.33 -13.36
CA MET A 326 -16.72 24.07 -12.25
C MET A 326 -15.73 24.30 -11.10
N LEU A 327 -14.92 23.30 -10.74
CA LEU A 327 -13.88 23.47 -9.73
C LEU A 327 -12.82 24.48 -10.16
N GLU A 328 -12.38 24.42 -11.43
CA GLU A 328 -11.42 25.35 -12.02
C GLU A 328 -11.97 26.80 -12.03
N ASP A 329 -13.24 26.98 -12.42
CA ASP A 329 -13.91 28.28 -12.39
C ASP A 329 -14.06 28.86 -10.96
N LEU A 330 -14.10 27.97 -9.96
CA LEU A 330 -14.08 28.34 -8.53
C LEU A 330 -12.67 28.50 -7.95
N GLY A 331 -11.63 28.44 -8.80
CA GLY A 331 -10.23 28.61 -8.41
C GLY A 331 -9.57 27.41 -7.78
N VAL A 332 -10.15 26.21 -7.94
CA VAL A 332 -9.58 24.95 -7.45
C VAL A 332 -8.83 24.25 -8.58
N ASN A 333 -7.56 23.91 -8.34
CA ASN A 333 -6.76 23.12 -9.29
C ASN A 333 -7.26 21.66 -9.27
N ALA A 334 -7.89 21.21 -10.36
CA ALA A 334 -8.48 19.88 -10.48
C ALA A 334 -7.96 19.14 -11.71
N THR A 335 -7.66 17.85 -11.56
CA THR A 335 -7.28 16.97 -12.68
C THR A 335 -8.13 15.72 -12.69
N ILE A 336 -8.38 15.16 -13.86
CA ILE A 336 -9.04 13.85 -14.00
C ILE A 336 -7.94 12.78 -14.06
N ARG A 337 -8.01 11.79 -13.16
CA ARG A 337 -7.07 10.68 -13.13
C ARG A 337 -7.17 9.88 -14.42
N ARG A 338 -6.02 9.69 -15.07
CA ARG A 338 -5.93 8.83 -16.24
C ARG A 338 -6.28 7.38 -15.84
N ARG A 339 -7.18 6.76 -16.59
CA ARG A 339 -7.47 5.32 -16.44
C ARG A 339 -6.38 4.51 -17.12
N LEU A 340 -5.74 3.63 -16.36
CA LEU A 340 -4.72 2.71 -16.85
C LEU A 340 -5.17 1.27 -16.56
N GLY A 341 -4.75 0.33 -17.41
CA GLY A 341 -5.04 -1.08 -17.23
C GLY A 341 -6.53 -1.42 -17.34
N THR A 342 -7.28 -0.73 -18.20
CA THR A 342 -8.74 -0.91 -18.31
C THR A 342 -9.15 -2.28 -18.87
N ASP A 343 -8.24 -2.97 -19.55
CA ASP A 343 -8.39 -4.30 -20.15
C ASP A 343 -7.93 -5.44 -19.22
N ILE A 344 -7.46 -5.11 -18.05
CA ILE A 344 -7.08 -6.05 -17.00
C ILE A 344 -7.76 -5.64 -15.68
N SER A 345 -7.81 -6.53 -14.69
CA SER A 345 -8.39 -6.24 -13.36
C SER A 345 -7.53 -5.24 -12.56
N ALA A 346 -7.18 -4.08 -13.18
CA ALA A 346 -6.20 -3.14 -12.62
C ALA A 346 -6.72 -2.32 -11.42
N ALA A 347 -8.03 -2.29 -11.15
CA ALA A 347 -8.55 -1.66 -9.95
C ALA A 347 -8.10 -2.41 -8.68
N CYS A 348 -7.86 -1.63 -7.61
CA CYS A 348 -7.36 -2.15 -6.34
C CYS A 348 -8.28 -3.24 -5.76
N GLY A 349 -7.71 -4.35 -5.28
CA GLY A 349 -8.41 -5.45 -4.62
C GLY A 349 -9.15 -6.41 -5.56
N GLN A 350 -9.27 -6.15 -6.86
CA GLN A 350 -10.02 -7.00 -7.79
C GLN A 350 -9.32 -8.34 -8.05
N LEU A 351 -8.03 -8.33 -8.35
CA LEU A 351 -7.29 -9.54 -8.70
C LEU A 351 -7.18 -10.52 -7.53
N ARG A 352 -6.93 -10.00 -6.32
CA ARG A 352 -6.92 -10.81 -5.09
C ARG A 352 -8.27 -11.48 -4.84
N ARG A 353 -9.36 -10.77 -5.09
CA ARG A 353 -10.72 -11.29 -4.93
C ARG A 353 -11.06 -12.37 -5.96
N GLU A 354 -10.65 -12.19 -7.21
CA GLU A 354 -10.80 -13.19 -8.26
C GLU A 354 -10.06 -14.48 -7.93
N ASP A 355 -8.81 -14.37 -7.45
CA ASP A 355 -7.99 -15.50 -7.05
C ASP A 355 -8.60 -16.27 -5.87
N ALA A 356 -9.09 -15.55 -4.84
CA ALA A 356 -9.77 -16.16 -3.70
C ALA A 356 -11.04 -16.92 -4.12
N LYS A 357 -11.88 -16.33 -4.98
CA LYS A 357 -13.07 -17.00 -5.53
C LYS A 357 -12.72 -18.27 -6.31
N GLN A 358 -11.66 -18.22 -7.13
CA GLN A 358 -11.19 -19.40 -7.90
C GLN A 358 -10.67 -20.51 -6.96
N ALA A 359 -9.94 -20.16 -5.90
CA ALA A 359 -9.48 -21.13 -4.92
C ALA A 359 -10.64 -21.80 -4.16
N GLU A 360 -11.67 -21.04 -3.77
CA GLU A 360 -12.88 -21.58 -3.12
C GLU A 360 -13.66 -22.53 -4.06
N GLN A 361 -13.78 -22.16 -5.33
CA GLN A 361 -14.47 -23.00 -6.33
C GLN A 361 -13.73 -24.33 -6.55
N ALA A 362 -12.40 -24.29 -6.69
CA ALA A 362 -11.58 -25.49 -6.84
C ALA A 362 -11.70 -26.41 -5.61
N THR A 363 -11.72 -25.85 -4.40
CA THR A 363 -11.90 -26.64 -3.16
C THR A 363 -13.27 -27.30 -3.10
N ARG A 364 -14.34 -26.62 -3.49
CA ARG A 364 -15.71 -27.17 -3.53
C ARG A 364 -15.85 -28.28 -4.56
N GLN A 365 -15.23 -28.17 -5.73
CA GLN A 365 -15.22 -29.22 -6.75
C GLN A 365 -14.52 -30.48 -6.26
N THR A 366 -13.33 -30.34 -5.67
CA THR A 366 -12.57 -31.48 -5.13
C THR A 366 -13.32 -32.19 -3.97
N THR A 367 -14.05 -31.44 -3.15
CA THR A 367 -14.86 -32.01 -2.06
C THR A 367 -16.09 -32.75 -2.61
N SER A 368 -16.75 -32.20 -3.63
CA SER A 368 -17.90 -32.83 -4.29
C SER A 368 -17.52 -34.14 -5.02
N GLU A 369 -16.35 -34.15 -5.69
CA GLU A 369 -15.84 -35.36 -6.35
C GLU A 369 -15.50 -36.47 -5.35
N ARG A 370 -14.94 -36.13 -4.18
CA ARG A 370 -14.67 -37.11 -3.09
C ARG A 370 -15.95 -37.67 -2.47
N THR A 371 -17.01 -36.86 -2.36
CA THR A 371 -18.29 -37.31 -1.79
C THR A 371 -19.07 -38.20 -2.78
N ASN A 372 -18.92 -38.00 -4.10
CA ASN A 372 -19.56 -38.82 -5.12
C ASN A 372 -18.81 -40.11 -5.43
N ALA A 373 -17.57 -40.29 -4.93
CA ALA A 373 -16.75 -41.49 -5.11
C ALA A 373 -16.82 -42.47 -3.91
N GLN A 374 -17.59 -42.14 -2.87
CA GLN A 374 -17.96 -42.99 -1.76
C GLN A 374 -19.41 -43.50 -1.91
#